data_b336ee1f782c216c50a4572f12bf109d
#
_entry.id   b336ee1f782c216c50a4572f12bf109d
#
_cell.length_a   1.000
_cell.length_b   1.000
_cell.length_c   1.000
_cell.angle_alpha   90.00
_cell.angle_beta   90.00
_cell.angle_gamma   90.00
#
_symmetry.space_group_name_H-M   'P 1'
#
loop_
_entity.id
_entity.type
_entity.pdbx_description
1 polymer ?
#
loop_
_entity_poly.entity_id
_entity_poly.type
_entity_poly.pdbx_seq_one_letter_code
_entity_poly.pdbx_strand_id
1 'polypeptide(L)'
;VWNESIKAGRQIIEEYREGREKVMEYKDFVEQVKDQIQDFLPEKFADATISVHRVVKNNDCVLDGLMVRTEESNISPTIYLNPYFEQIQDGAELDDILAQIASVYQSHYIDHDIDVSEVTDFDKIKEKIVCKLINEEANQQFLQDKPYSKLEDLAVVYQILMDKTGEGTATITITDNLMDGYGITLEELHDQALQNMDTLQPHSFKGMNETVAEMIAVDIARDQNIGMDEAKEMAMQMMPDIPDTMFVLTNDTKVNGAAAILNDDIRQEIAEKVGDFYMLPSSIHETLIIPKDAGMEFKELEQMVQEVNQKQVA
;
A
#
# COMPACT_ATOMS: atom_id res chain seq x y z
N VAL A 1 -8.65 57.85 -27.45
CA VAL A 1 -7.92 56.71 -28.03
C VAL A 1 -7.08 55.98 -26.96
N TRP A 2 -6.20 56.66 -26.19
CA TRP A 2 -5.35 56.02 -25.18
C TRP A 2 -6.12 55.43 -23.98
N ASN A 3 -7.13 56.16 -23.48
CA ASN A 3 -7.99 55.70 -22.37
C ASN A 3 -8.93 54.55 -22.77
N GLU A 4 -9.31 54.44 -24.03
CA GLU A 4 -10.16 53.37 -24.53
C GLU A 4 -9.36 52.07 -24.69
N SER A 5 -8.09 52.14 -25.12
CA SER A 5 -7.21 50.98 -25.20
C SER A 5 -6.85 50.41 -23.82
N ILE A 6 -6.71 51.27 -22.80
CA ILE A 6 -6.48 50.81 -21.41
C ILE A 6 -7.75 50.17 -20.82
N LYS A 7 -8.95 50.68 -21.15
CA LYS A 7 -10.21 50.07 -20.73
C LYS A 7 -10.41 48.71 -21.38
N ALA A 8 -10.19 48.61 -22.70
CA ALA A 8 -10.28 47.33 -23.42
C ALA A 8 -9.27 46.29 -22.89
N GLY A 9 -8.03 46.71 -22.60
CA GLY A 9 -7.03 45.85 -22.01
C GLY A 9 -7.38 45.34 -20.59
N ARG A 10 -8.01 46.18 -19.76
CA ARG A 10 -8.52 45.75 -18.44
C ARG A 10 -9.69 44.79 -18.56
N GLN A 11 -10.62 45.04 -19.49
CA GLN A 11 -11.76 44.16 -19.73
C GLN A 11 -11.33 42.80 -20.24
N ILE A 12 -10.35 42.73 -21.13
CA ILE A 12 -9.75 41.45 -21.59
C ILE A 12 -9.06 40.71 -20.44
N ILE A 13 -8.38 41.44 -19.53
CA ILE A 13 -7.73 40.84 -18.35
C ILE A 13 -8.80 40.36 -17.32
N GLU A 14 -9.90 41.08 -17.16
CA GLU A 14 -11.02 40.66 -16.32
C GLU A 14 -11.75 39.47 -16.92
N GLU A 15 -12.07 39.50 -18.22
CA GLU A 15 -12.65 38.34 -18.95
C GLU A 15 -11.70 37.11 -18.92
N TYR A 16 -10.38 37.32 -19.00
CA TYR A 16 -9.38 36.21 -18.86
C TYR A 16 -9.25 35.73 -17.42
N ARG A 17 -9.55 36.55 -16.42
CA ARG A 17 -9.61 36.17 -15.00
C ARG A 17 -10.93 35.49 -14.64
N GLU A 18 -12.04 35.92 -15.23
CA GLU A 18 -13.35 35.29 -15.07
C GLU A 18 -13.47 33.99 -15.89
N GLY A 19 -12.78 33.89 -17.02
CA GLY A 19 -12.71 32.70 -17.86
C GLY A 19 -11.62 31.66 -17.43
N ARG A 20 -10.84 31.95 -16.39
CA ARG A 20 -10.17 30.87 -15.68
C ARG A 20 -11.26 30.11 -14.93
N GLU A 21 -11.62 28.95 -15.41
CA GLU A 21 -12.34 27.95 -14.62
C GLU A 21 -11.76 27.98 -13.22
N LYS A 22 -12.60 28.26 -12.25
CA LYS A 22 -12.20 28.33 -10.84
C LYS A 22 -11.62 26.97 -10.52
N VAL A 23 -10.29 26.87 -10.44
CA VAL A 23 -9.63 25.60 -10.10
C VAL A 23 -10.29 25.15 -8.80
N MET A 24 -10.95 24.00 -8.84
CA MET A 24 -11.64 23.45 -7.68
C MET A 24 -10.59 23.20 -6.59
N GLU A 25 -10.82 23.75 -5.41
CA GLU A 25 -9.97 23.44 -4.25
C GLU A 25 -10.33 22.06 -3.68
N TYR A 26 -9.36 21.36 -3.14
CA TYR A 26 -9.57 20.00 -2.59
C TYR A 26 -10.72 19.95 -1.57
N LYS A 27 -10.81 20.95 -0.71
CA LYS A 27 -11.88 21.03 0.29
C LYS A 27 -13.26 21.15 -0.34
N ASP A 28 -13.39 21.96 -1.39
CA ASP A 28 -14.65 22.15 -2.12
C ASP A 28 -15.04 20.84 -2.84
N PHE A 29 -14.06 20.11 -3.37
CA PHE A 29 -14.27 18.79 -3.96
C PHE A 29 -14.81 17.79 -2.94
N VAL A 30 -14.18 17.67 -1.76
CA VAL A 30 -14.64 16.76 -0.69
C VAL A 30 -16.06 17.09 -0.23
N GLU A 31 -16.40 18.39 -0.08
CA GLU A 31 -17.74 18.83 0.28
C GLU A 31 -18.76 18.47 -0.82
N GLN A 32 -18.43 18.73 -2.10
CA GLN A 32 -19.31 18.37 -3.22
C GLN A 32 -19.52 16.87 -3.36
N VAL A 33 -18.46 16.05 -3.22
CA VAL A 33 -18.61 14.59 -3.19
C VAL A 33 -19.56 14.17 -2.08
N LYS A 34 -19.37 14.69 -0.88
CA LYS A 34 -20.21 14.35 0.28
C LYS A 34 -21.68 14.72 0.08
N ASP A 35 -21.94 15.88 -0.55
CA ASP A 35 -23.28 16.38 -0.73
C ASP A 35 -24.02 15.73 -1.92
N GLN A 36 -23.29 15.31 -2.97
CA GLN A 36 -23.89 14.89 -4.23
C GLN A 36 -23.79 13.38 -4.50
N ILE A 37 -22.89 12.64 -3.83
CA ILE A 37 -22.69 11.21 -4.11
C ILE A 37 -23.97 10.40 -3.94
N GLN A 38 -24.88 10.83 -3.09
CA GLN A 38 -26.18 10.19 -2.87
C GLN A 38 -26.98 10.06 -4.17
N ASP A 39 -26.91 11.05 -5.05
CA ASP A 39 -27.67 11.09 -6.30
C ASP A 39 -27.14 10.10 -7.35
N PHE A 40 -25.92 9.61 -7.17
CA PHE A 40 -25.25 8.62 -8.04
C PHE A 40 -25.35 7.18 -7.51
N LEU A 41 -25.82 7.02 -6.28
CA LEU A 41 -26.02 5.73 -5.66
C LEU A 41 -27.43 5.15 -5.96
N PRO A 42 -27.56 3.81 -6.09
CA PRO A 42 -28.88 3.17 -6.21
C PRO A 42 -29.83 3.51 -5.06
N GLU A 43 -31.13 3.40 -5.31
CA GLU A 43 -32.22 3.69 -4.36
C GLU A 43 -32.08 2.96 -3.01
N LYS A 44 -31.49 1.77 -3.00
CA LYS A 44 -31.19 1.03 -1.75
C LYS A 44 -30.29 1.76 -0.76
N PHE A 45 -29.56 2.77 -1.20
CA PHE A 45 -28.71 3.62 -0.36
C PHE A 45 -29.36 4.96 0.01
N ALA A 46 -30.66 5.18 -0.31
CA ALA A 46 -31.33 6.47 -0.10
C ALA A 46 -31.26 6.95 1.36
N ASP A 47 -31.33 6.03 2.32
CA ASP A 47 -31.26 6.32 3.76
C ASP A 47 -29.84 6.17 4.36
N ALA A 48 -28.81 6.01 3.51
CA ALA A 48 -27.45 5.84 3.98
C ALA A 48 -26.87 7.11 4.58
N THR A 49 -26.05 6.95 5.62
CA THR A 49 -25.28 8.05 6.21
C THR A 49 -23.94 8.21 5.50
N ILE A 50 -23.73 9.35 4.85
CA ILE A 50 -22.49 9.67 4.16
C ILE A 50 -21.56 10.45 5.09
N SER A 51 -20.32 10.01 5.20
CA SER A 51 -19.28 10.66 6.00
C SER A 51 -17.92 10.55 5.33
N VAL A 52 -17.05 11.54 5.62
CA VAL A 52 -15.65 11.51 5.19
C VAL A 52 -14.77 11.57 6.44
N HIS A 53 -13.83 10.67 6.53
CA HIS A 53 -12.90 10.54 7.65
C HIS A 53 -11.46 10.58 7.17
N ARG A 54 -10.61 11.24 7.95
CA ARG A 54 -9.16 11.20 7.71
C ARG A 54 -8.63 9.85 8.14
N VAL A 55 -7.88 9.20 7.26
CA VAL A 55 -7.26 7.90 7.48
C VAL A 55 -5.75 8.05 7.30
N VAL A 56 -4.99 7.70 8.32
CA VAL A 56 -3.53 7.67 8.25
C VAL A 56 -3.09 6.31 7.72
N LYS A 57 -2.32 6.33 6.64
CA LYS A 57 -1.74 5.15 5.99
C LYS A 57 -0.24 5.09 6.23
N ASN A 58 0.43 4.12 5.61
CA ASN A 58 1.88 3.99 5.66
C ASN A 58 2.59 5.29 5.25
N ASN A 59 3.72 5.59 5.90
CA ASN A 59 4.49 6.82 5.77
C ASN A 59 3.69 8.08 6.14
N ASP A 60 2.80 7.95 7.14
CA ASP A 60 1.91 9.01 7.63
C ASP A 60 1.13 9.71 6.51
N CYS A 61 0.94 9.01 5.37
CA CYS A 61 0.13 9.50 4.27
C CYS A 61 -1.33 9.65 4.75
N VAL A 62 -1.85 10.86 4.70
CA VAL A 62 -3.20 11.17 5.13
C VAL A 62 -4.13 11.19 3.93
N LEU A 63 -5.13 10.33 3.95
CA LEU A 63 -6.16 10.23 2.93
C LEU A 63 -7.53 10.54 3.51
N ASP A 64 -8.40 11.14 2.72
CA ASP A 64 -9.80 11.35 3.08
C ASP A 64 -10.64 10.19 2.51
N GLY A 65 -11.18 9.39 3.42
CA GLY A 65 -11.97 8.20 3.11
C GLY A 65 -13.47 8.48 3.19
N LEU A 66 -14.16 8.39 2.04
CA LEU A 66 -15.61 8.41 1.95
C LEU A 66 -16.17 7.07 2.44
N MET A 67 -17.14 7.13 3.34
CA MET A 67 -17.90 6.00 3.84
C MET A 67 -19.39 6.26 3.65
N VAL A 68 -20.10 5.26 3.14
CA VAL A 68 -21.56 5.27 2.97
C VAL A 68 -22.14 4.16 3.85
N ARG A 69 -22.70 4.49 5.01
CA ARG A 69 -23.20 3.54 5.98
C ARG A 69 -24.69 3.30 5.80
N THR A 70 -25.08 2.03 5.74
CA THR A 70 -26.48 1.57 5.76
C THR A 70 -26.79 0.89 7.08
N GLU A 71 -28.07 0.72 7.41
CA GLU A 71 -28.51 -0.10 8.56
C GLU A 71 -28.40 -1.61 8.29
N GLU A 72 -28.26 -2.00 7.02
CA GLU A 72 -28.25 -3.40 6.57
C GLU A 72 -26.87 -4.07 6.69
N SER A 73 -25.81 -3.29 6.97
CA SER A 73 -24.45 -3.82 7.09
C SER A 73 -23.64 -3.08 8.14
N ASN A 74 -22.95 -3.81 9.01
CA ASN A 74 -22.06 -3.28 10.03
C ASN A 74 -20.68 -2.89 9.49
N ILE A 75 -20.43 -3.07 8.20
CA ILE A 75 -19.20 -2.65 7.50
C ILE A 75 -19.55 -1.79 6.30
N SER A 76 -18.60 -0.94 5.91
CA SER A 76 -18.70 -0.11 4.72
C SER A 76 -17.35 -0.01 4.03
N PRO A 77 -17.27 -0.16 2.70
CA PRO A 77 -16.06 0.17 1.97
C PRO A 77 -15.64 1.61 2.23
N THR A 78 -14.35 1.85 2.30
CA THR A 78 -13.78 3.21 2.38
C THR A 78 -13.18 3.56 1.03
N ILE A 79 -13.72 4.60 0.38
CA ILE A 79 -13.22 5.09 -0.91
C ILE A 79 -12.36 6.31 -0.66
N TYR A 80 -11.06 6.24 -0.98
CA TYR A 80 -10.14 7.36 -0.79
C TYR A 80 -10.32 8.40 -1.90
N LEU A 81 -10.57 9.64 -1.52
CA LEU A 81 -10.93 10.73 -2.43
C LEU A 81 -9.72 11.39 -3.12
N ASN A 82 -8.53 11.27 -2.54
CA ASN A 82 -7.33 11.94 -3.05
C ASN A 82 -7.01 11.62 -4.52
N PRO A 83 -7.01 10.35 -4.99
CA PRO A 83 -6.75 10.04 -6.39
C PRO A 83 -7.81 10.56 -7.37
N TYR A 84 -9.04 10.72 -6.91
CA TYR A 84 -10.12 11.28 -7.72
C TYR A 84 -9.98 12.80 -7.89
N PHE A 85 -9.46 13.48 -6.87
CA PHE A 85 -9.17 14.91 -6.99
C PHE A 85 -8.05 15.18 -8.00
N GLU A 86 -7.04 14.32 -8.08
CA GLU A 86 -6.00 14.42 -9.12
C GLU A 86 -6.61 14.36 -10.52
N GLN A 87 -7.60 13.48 -10.76
CA GLN A 87 -8.32 13.42 -12.02
C GLN A 87 -9.11 14.71 -12.31
N ILE A 88 -9.72 15.35 -11.29
CA ILE A 88 -10.35 16.67 -11.43
C ILE A 88 -9.32 17.73 -11.85
N GLN A 89 -8.13 17.71 -11.25
CA GLN A 89 -7.06 18.65 -11.61
C GLN A 89 -6.56 18.41 -13.06
N ASP A 90 -6.63 17.18 -13.54
CA ASP A 90 -6.32 16.79 -14.93
C ASP A 90 -7.48 17.09 -15.91
N GLY A 91 -8.60 17.65 -15.43
CA GLY A 91 -9.71 18.12 -16.25
C GLY A 91 -10.88 17.16 -16.36
N ALA A 92 -11.00 16.14 -15.48
CA ALA A 92 -12.20 15.31 -15.43
C ALA A 92 -13.40 16.10 -14.87
N GLU A 93 -14.60 15.80 -15.38
CA GLU A 93 -15.83 16.40 -14.89
C GLU A 93 -16.26 15.75 -13.56
N LEU A 94 -16.82 16.57 -12.64
CA LEU A 94 -17.22 16.09 -11.32
C LEU A 94 -18.27 14.97 -11.39
N ASP A 95 -19.24 15.07 -12.28
CA ASP A 95 -20.29 14.07 -12.43
C ASP A 95 -19.72 12.69 -12.85
N ASP A 96 -18.69 12.68 -13.71
CA ASP A 96 -18.00 11.44 -14.12
C ASP A 96 -17.24 10.83 -12.94
N ILE A 97 -16.60 11.65 -12.12
CA ILE A 97 -15.91 11.23 -10.90
C ILE A 97 -16.91 10.67 -9.87
N LEU A 98 -18.04 11.33 -9.65
CA LEU A 98 -19.09 10.85 -8.74
C LEU A 98 -19.65 9.50 -9.21
N ALA A 99 -19.92 9.35 -10.51
CA ALA A 99 -20.37 8.08 -11.08
C ALA A 99 -19.31 6.97 -10.90
N GLN A 100 -18.03 7.29 -11.07
CA GLN A 100 -16.93 6.34 -10.85
C GLN A 100 -16.83 5.92 -9.38
N ILE A 101 -16.85 6.87 -8.44
CA ILE A 101 -16.85 6.61 -6.99
C ILE A 101 -18.04 5.70 -6.62
N ALA A 102 -19.25 6.02 -7.09
CA ALA A 102 -20.45 5.23 -6.82
C ALA A 102 -20.34 3.81 -7.38
N SER A 103 -19.78 3.64 -8.58
CA SER A 103 -19.54 2.32 -9.18
C SER A 103 -18.56 1.49 -8.36
N VAL A 104 -17.43 2.08 -7.95
CA VAL A 104 -16.42 1.41 -7.11
C VAL A 104 -17.03 1.04 -5.76
N TYR A 105 -17.78 1.94 -5.13
CA TYR A 105 -18.47 1.65 -3.88
C TYR A 105 -19.42 0.44 -4.01
N GLN A 106 -20.26 0.42 -5.05
CA GLN A 106 -21.21 -0.66 -5.28
C GLN A 106 -20.54 -2.02 -5.51
N SER A 107 -19.41 -2.04 -6.21
CA SER A 107 -18.65 -3.28 -6.49
C SER A 107 -18.02 -3.91 -5.24
N HIS A 108 -17.80 -3.12 -4.19
CA HIS A 108 -17.20 -3.56 -2.92
C HIS A 108 -18.20 -3.60 -1.76
N TYR A 109 -19.46 -3.22 -2.00
CA TYR A 109 -20.47 -3.23 -0.95
C TYR A 109 -20.88 -4.65 -0.57
N ILE A 110 -20.92 -4.91 0.73
CA ILE A 110 -21.38 -6.17 1.32
C ILE A 110 -22.73 -5.91 1.98
N ASP A 111 -23.76 -6.63 1.57
CA ASP A 111 -25.17 -6.42 1.94
C ASP A 111 -25.64 -7.23 3.16
N HIS A 112 -24.71 -7.66 3.99
CA HIS A 112 -24.99 -8.39 5.23
C HIS A 112 -24.00 -8.01 6.33
N ASP A 113 -24.38 -8.28 7.58
CA ASP A 113 -23.47 -8.11 8.71
C ASP A 113 -22.36 -9.14 8.67
N ILE A 114 -21.13 -8.67 8.91
CA ILE A 114 -20.00 -9.55 9.20
C ILE A 114 -19.98 -9.84 10.70
N ASP A 115 -19.76 -11.11 11.05
CA ASP A 115 -19.54 -11.50 12.44
C ASP A 115 -18.23 -10.90 12.96
N VAL A 116 -18.35 -9.83 13.74
CA VAL A 116 -17.18 -9.17 14.34
C VAL A 116 -16.36 -10.08 15.26
N SER A 117 -16.94 -11.21 15.75
CA SER A 117 -16.20 -12.20 16.51
C SER A 117 -15.09 -12.86 15.71
N GLU A 118 -15.19 -12.86 14.36
CA GLU A 118 -14.14 -13.33 13.46
C GLU A 118 -12.85 -12.51 13.55
N VAL A 119 -12.89 -11.30 14.14
CA VAL A 119 -11.72 -10.43 14.29
C VAL A 119 -11.46 -10.00 15.74
N THR A 120 -12.43 -10.18 16.64
CA THR A 120 -12.30 -9.80 18.07
C THR A 120 -12.01 -10.99 19.00
N ASP A 121 -12.13 -12.22 18.51
CA ASP A 121 -11.80 -13.44 19.24
C ASP A 121 -10.40 -13.91 18.88
N PHE A 122 -9.47 -13.86 19.84
CA PHE A 122 -8.07 -14.23 19.61
C PHE A 122 -7.92 -15.68 19.12
N ASP A 123 -8.70 -16.61 19.65
CA ASP A 123 -8.61 -18.02 19.24
C ASP A 123 -8.99 -18.25 17.76
N LYS A 124 -9.80 -17.37 17.18
CA LYS A 124 -10.15 -17.42 15.76
C LYS A 124 -9.11 -16.79 14.83
N ILE A 125 -8.34 -15.83 15.35
CA ILE A 125 -7.42 -15.04 14.51
C ILE A 125 -5.95 -15.38 14.71
N LYS A 126 -5.58 -16.03 15.81
CA LYS A 126 -4.17 -16.28 16.17
C LYS A 126 -3.36 -16.94 15.04
N GLU A 127 -3.96 -17.89 14.30
CA GLU A 127 -3.32 -18.56 13.17
C GLU A 127 -3.33 -17.73 11.86
N LYS A 128 -3.89 -16.52 11.89
CA LYS A 128 -3.97 -15.58 10.76
C LYS A 128 -3.13 -14.32 10.97
N ILE A 129 -2.44 -14.20 12.10
CA ILE A 129 -1.63 -13.02 12.42
C ILE A 129 -0.33 -13.08 11.63
N VAL A 130 0.04 -11.97 10.99
CA VAL A 130 1.28 -11.79 10.23
C VAL A 130 1.94 -10.46 10.59
N CYS A 131 3.24 -10.36 10.33
CA CYS A 131 4.01 -9.14 10.50
C CYS A 131 4.00 -8.27 9.23
N LYS A 132 4.09 -6.97 9.43
CA LYS A 132 4.42 -5.98 8.42
C LYS A 132 5.54 -5.08 8.97
N LEU A 133 6.58 -4.85 8.16
CA LEU A 133 7.72 -4.01 8.53
C LEU A 133 7.58 -2.64 7.88
N ILE A 134 7.71 -1.57 8.67
CA ILE A 134 7.61 -0.18 8.22
C ILE A 134 8.69 0.68 8.88
N ASN A 135 9.04 1.82 8.29
CA ASN A 135 9.95 2.77 8.92
C ASN A 135 9.27 3.44 10.14
N GLU A 136 9.91 3.44 11.31
CA GLU A 136 9.32 3.97 12.54
C GLU A 136 9.14 5.51 12.47
N GLU A 137 10.16 6.23 12.01
CA GLU A 137 10.15 7.69 11.97
C GLU A 137 9.10 8.24 10.98
N ALA A 138 8.98 7.60 9.82
CA ALA A 138 8.03 7.99 8.78
C ALA A 138 6.57 7.60 9.09
N ASN A 139 6.31 6.88 10.21
CA ASN A 139 4.99 6.35 10.54
C ASN A 139 4.52 6.72 11.96
N GLN A 140 4.95 7.86 12.49
CA GLN A 140 4.68 8.26 13.86
C GLN A 140 3.18 8.44 14.17
N GLN A 141 2.38 8.98 13.24
CA GLN A 141 0.93 9.10 13.40
C GLN A 141 0.24 7.75 13.23
N PHE A 142 0.67 6.96 12.26
CA PHE A 142 0.11 5.62 12.00
C PHE A 142 0.28 4.70 13.20
N LEU A 143 1.40 4.81 13.92
CA LEU A 143 1.74 3.96 15.07
C LEU A 143 1.07 4.37 16.39
N GLN A 144 0.39 5.52 16.48
CA GLN A 144 -0.15 6.07 17.73
C GLN A 144 -1.13 5.15 18.48
N ASP A 145 -1.85 4.30 17.76
CA ASP A 145 -2.88 3.40 18.29
C ASP A 145 -2.64 1.94 17.91
N LYS A 146 -1.38 1.58 17.64
CA LYS A 146 -1.02 0.23 17.17
C LYS A 146 0.11 -0.37 18.01
N PRO A 147 -0.04 -1.62 18.48
CA PRO A 147 1.06 -2.32 19.09
C PRO A 147 2.15 -2.58 18.04
N TYR A 148 3.39 -2.29 18.39
CA TYR A 148 4.53 -2.59 17.53
C TYR A 148 5.77 -2.95 18.31
N SER A 149 6.62 -3.80 17.73
CA SER A 149 7.97 -4.10 18.19
C SER A 149 8.98 -3.34 17.34
N LYS A 150 10.20 -3.15 17.86
CA LYS A 150 11.27 -2.45 17.13
C LYS A 150 12.31 -3.41 16.58
N LEU A 151 12.76 -3.12 15.36
CA LEU A 151 13.95 -3.68 14.77
C LEU A 151 14.79 -2.52 14.20
N GLU A 152 15.83 -2.10 14.92
CA GLU A 152 16.64 -0.92 14.60
C GLU A 152 15.76 0.34 14.42
N ASP A 153 15.72 0.94 13.22
CA ASP A 153 14.89 2.09 12.83
C ASP A 153 13.52 1.70 12.26
N LEU A 154 13.16 0.42 12.34
CA LEU A 154 11.92 -0.13 11.80
C LEU A 154 10.95 -0.49 12.91
N ALA A 155 9.66 -0.38 12.61
CA ALA A 155 8.55 -0.84 13.41
C ALA A 155 7.93 -2.11 12.79
N VAL A 156 7.78 -3.15 13.60
CA VAL A 156 7.05 -4.37 13.26
C VAL A 156 5.61 -4.20 13.72
N VAL A 157 4.68 -4.03 12.81
CA VAL A 157 3.24 -3.97 13.09
C VAL A 157 2.58 -5.29 12.72
N TYR A 158 1.42 -5.56 13.31
CA TYR A 158 0.73 -6.84 13.19
C TYR A 158 -0.59 -6.69 12.45
N GLN A 159 -0.89 -7.67 11.61
CA GLN A 159 -2.08 -7.69 10.79
C GLN A 159 -2.76 -9.05 10.85
N ILE A 160 -4.08 -9.07 10.80
CA ILE A 160 -4.87 -10.28 10.59
C ILE A 160 -5.01 -10.46 9.08
N LEU A 161 -4.56 -11.58 8.55
CA LEU A 161 -4.74 -11.96 7.16
C LEU A 161 -6.16 -12.50 6.97
N MET A 162 -7.00 -11.75 6.26
CA MET A 162 -8.40 -12.11 6.04
C MET A 162 -8.58 -12.97 4.80
N ASP A 163 -7.94 -12.61 3.70
CA ASP A 163 -8.03 -13.33 2.43
C ASP A 163 -6.75 -13.14 1.60
N LYS A 164 -6.43 -14.15 0.80
CA LYS A 164 -5.41 -14.10 -0.26
C LYS A 164 -6.11 -14.41 -1.58
N THR A 165 -6.25 -13.40 -2.42
CA THR A 165 -6.76 -13.56 -3.78
C THR A 165 -5.63 -13.38 -4.78
N GLY A 166 -5.82 -13.81 -6.04
CA GLY A 166 -4.86 -13.54 -7.12
C GLY A 166 -4.71 -12.04 -7.44
N GLU A 167 -5.63 -11.21 -6.94
CA GLU A 167 -5.65 -9.75 -7.15
C GLU A 167 -5.11 -8.96 -5.96
N GLY A 168 -4.83 -9.62 -4.81
CA GLY A 168 -4.28 -8.95 -3.64
C GLY A 168 -4.51 -9.69 -2.32
N THR A 169 -4.12 -9.03 -1.25
CA THR A 169 -4.22 -9.54 0.12
C THR A 169 -5.07 -8.60 0.96
N ALA A 170 -6.16 -9.11 1.54
CA ALA A 170 -6.98 -8.36 2.49
C ALA A 170 -6.43 -8.56 3.91
N THR A 171 -6.14 -7.46 4.60
CA THR A 171 -5.63 -7.48 5.98
C THR A 171 -6.33 -6.46 6.86
N ILE A 172 -6.41 -6.77 8.16
CA ILE A 172 -6.83 -5.84 9.21
C ILE A 172 -5.63 -5.58 10.11
N THR A 173 -5.22 -4.32 10.25
CA THR A 173 -4.14 -3.96 11.17
C THR A 173 -4.64 -4.05 12.61
N ILE A 174 -3.89 -4.74 13.47
CA ILE A 174 -4.20 -4.87 14.89
C ILE A 174 -3.93 -3.53 15.57
N THR A 175 -4.93 -3.03 16.31
CA THR A 175 -4.84 -1.81 17.12
C THR A 175 -4.64 -2.17 18.58
N ASP A 176 -4.23 -1.18 19.40
CA ASP A 176 -4.11 -1.35 20.87
C ASP A 176 -5.45 -1.84 21.45
N ASN A 177 -6.58 -1.29 21.01
CA ASN A 177 -7.90 -1.71 21.48
C ASN A 177 -8.22 -3.18 21.15
N LEU A 178 -7.80 -3.68 19.96
CA LEU A 178 -7.96 -5.08 19.61
C LEU A 178 -7.07 -5.97 20.48
N MET A 179 -5.79 -5.60 20.64
CA MET A 179 -4.85 -6.35 21.48
C MET A 179 -5.31 -6.39 22.96
N ASP A 180 -5.80 -5.28 23.50
CA ASP A 180 -6.40 -5.25 24.85
C ASP A 180 -7.61 -6.18 24.94
N GLY A 181 -8.45 -6.21 23.92
CA GLY A 181 -9.61 -7.11 23.82
C GLY A 181 -9.21 -8.58 23.78
N TYR A 182 -8.08 -8.91 23.17
CA TYR A 182 -7.54 -10.28 23.16
C TYR A 182 -6.95 -10.72 24.51
N GLY A 183 -6.57 -9.78 25.36
CA GLY A 183 -5.98 -10.06 26.67
C GLY A 183 -4.60 -10.69 26.60
N ILE A 184 -3.82 -10.41 25.54
CA ILE A 184 -2.47 -10.91 25.31
C ILE A 184 -1.44 -9.78 25.41
N THR A 185 -0.18 -10.15 25.61
CA THR A 185 0.94 -9.23 25.60
C THR A 185 1.47 -9.00 24.18
N LEU A 186 2.24 -7.93 24.00
CA LEU A 186 2.93 -7.65 22.73
C LEU A 186 3.92 -8.77 22.36
N GLU A 187 4.58 -9.40 23.34
CA GLU A 187 5.50 -10.52 23.13
C GLU A 187 4.76 -11.74 22.60
N GLU A 188 3.62 -12.11 23.19
CA GLU A 188 2.77 -13.22 22.70
C GLU A 188 2.22 -12.95 21.30
N LEU A 189 1.84 -11.70 21.01
CA LEU A 189 1.41 -11.30 19.66
C LEU A 189 2.54 -11.43 18.65
N HIS A 190 3.75 -10.99 19.00
CA HIS A 190 4.95 -11.07 18.16
C HIS A 190 5.33 -12.52 17.86
N ASP A 191 5.43 -13.34 18.89
CA ASP A 191 5.80 -14.74 18.76
C ASP A 191 4.80 -15.51 17.89
N GLN A 192 3.50 -15.25 18.09
CA GLN A 192 2.46 -15.88 17.29
C GLN A 192 2.57 -15.45 15.82
N ALA A 193 2.81 -14.17 15.55
CA ALA A 193 2.98 -13.68 14.19
C ALA A 193 4.17 -14.30 13.47
N LEU A 194 5.32 -14.41 14.16
CA LEU A 194 6.52 -15.06 13.61
C LEU A 194 6.28 -16.54 13.29
N GLN A 195 5.62 -17.29 14.19
CA GLN A 195 5.30 -18.71 13.97
C GLN A 195 4.42 -18.93 12.74
N ASN A 196 3.52 -17.99 12.44
CA ASN A 196 2.62 -18.10 11.30
C ASN A 196 3.29 -17.77 9.95
N MET A 197 4.35 -16.96 9.96
CA MET A 197 4.93 -16.41 8.72
C MET A 197 5.40 -17.48 7.75
N ASP A 198 6.03 -18.55 8.23
CA ASP A 198 6.54 -19.62 7.37
C ASP A 198 5.41 -20.31 6.58
N THR A 199 4.23 -20.42 7.17
CA THR A 199 3.07 -21.04 6.52
C THR A 199 2.24 -20.05 5.70
N LEU A 200 2.01 -18.84 6.24
CA LEU A 200 1.14 -17.86 5.62
C LEU A 200 1.84 -17.01 4.56
N GLN A 201 3.12 -16.75 4.74
CA GLN A 201 3.94 -15.89 3.89
C GLN A 201 5.31 -16.53 3.62
N PRO A 202 5.36 -17.72 2.97
CA PRO A 202 6.62 -18.38 2.68
C PRO A 202 7.60 -17.44 2.00
N HIS A 203 8.83 -17.39 2.49
CA HIS A 203 9.85 -16.49 1.98
C HIS A 203 10.38 -16.92 0.61
N SER A 204 10.89 -15.96 -0.13
CA SER A 204 11.61 -16.13 -1.40
C SER A 204 12.91 -15.33 -1.33
N PHE A 205 14.03 -16.00 -1.51
CA PHE A 205 15.36 -15.39 -1.54
C PHE A 205 16.06 -15.71 -2.85
N LYS A 206 16.22 -14.69 -3.72
CA LYS A 206 16.71 -14.82 -5.09
C LYS A 206 17.76 -13.78 -5.41
N GLY A 207 18.65 -14.12 -6.34
CA GLY A 207 19.56 -13.14 -6.94
C GLY A 207 18.82 -12.09 -7.75
N MET A 208 19.44 -10.92 -7.91
CA MET A 208 18.87 -9.82 -8.69
C MET A 208 18.64 -10.22 -10.15
N ASN A 209 19.58 -10.98 -10.76
CA ASN A 209 19.42 -11.46 -12.13
C ASN A 209 18.17 -12.34 -12.30
N GLU A 210 17.93 -13.27 -11.36
CA GLU A 210 16.71 -14.12 -11.39
C GLU A 210 15.45 -13.26 -11.20
N THR A 211 15.48 -12.31 -10.27
CA THR A 211 14.34 -11.44 -9.98
C THR A 211 13.96 -10.60 -11.21
N VAL A 212 14.94 -9.99 -11.87
CA VAL A 212 14.73 -9.21 -13.09
C VAL A 212 14.24 -10.12 -14.25
N ALA A 213 14.83 -11.31 -14.39
CA ALA A 213 14.38 -12.26 -15.40
C ALA A 213 12.90 -12.67 -15.20
N GLU A 214 12.46 -12.90 -13.96
CA GLU A 214 11.06 -13.19 -13.66
C GLU A 214 10.13 -12.02 -14.05
N MET A 215 10.53 -10.78 -13.85
CA MET A 215 9.74 -9.61 -14.27
C MET A 215 9.62 -9.54 -15.79
N ILE A 216 10.72 -9.71 -16.51
CA ILE A 216 10.75 -9.71 -17.98
C ILE A 216 9.95 -10.91 -18.55
N ALA A 217 9.99 -12.07 -17.90
CA ALA A 217 9.28 -13.26 -18.32
C ALA A 217 7.76 -13.05 -18.41
N VAL A 218 7.18 -12.23 -17.53
CA VAL A 218 5.74 -11.89 -17.57
C VAL A 218 5.38 -11.21 -18.90
N ASP A 219 6.20 -10.26 -19.35
CA ASP A 219 5.98 -9.56 -20.60
C ASP A 219 6.23 -10.48 -21.81
N ILE A 220 7.30 -11.29 -21.80
CA ILE A 220 7.59 -12.27 -22.84
C ILE A 220 6.44 -13.28 -22.96
N ALA A 221 5.95 -13.84 -21.85
CA ALA A 221 4.86 -14.81 -21.85
C ALA A 221 3.60 -14.24 -22.48
N ARG A 222 3.26 -12.99 -22.12
CA ARG A 222 2.10 -12.28 -22.67
C ARG A 222 2.26 -11.97 -24.16
N ASP A 223 3.41 -11.40 -24.55
CA ASP A 223 3.61 -10.89 -25.92
C ASP A 223 3.80 -12.03 -26.94
N GLN A 224 4.42 -13.15 -26.51
CA GLN A 224 4.65 -14.31 -27.38
C GLN A 224 3.61 -15.42 -27.19
N ASN A 225 2.69 -15.27 -26.23
CA ASN A 225 1.66 -16.27 -25.89
C ASN A 225 2.25 -17.66 -25.61
N ILE A 226 3.34 -17.70 -24.82
CA ILE A 226 4.03 -18.93 -24.38
C ILE A 226 3.85 -19.18 -22.88
N GLY A 227 4.24 -20.36 -22.41
CA GLY A 227 4.21 -20.70 -20.99
C GLY A 227 5.22 -19.89 -20.17
N MET A 228 4.92 -19.69 -18.88
CA MET A 228 5.77 -18.89 -17.97
C MET A 228 7.17 -19.50 -17.80
N ASP A 229 7.29 -20.82 -17.76
CA ASP A 229 8.58 -21.52 -17.62
C ASP A 229 9.48 -21.27 -18.84
N GLU A 230 8.93 -21.36 -20.05
CA GLU A 230 9.65 -21.08 -21.29
C GLU A 230 10.06 -19.58 -21.37
N ALA A 231 9.15 -18.68 -21.00
CA ALA A 231 9.44 -17.25 -20.92
C ALA A 231 10.56 -16.93 -19.93
N LYS A 232 10.60 -17.63 -18.79
CA LYS A 232 11.62 -17.49 -17.77
C LYS A 232 12.99 -17.95 -18.26
N GLU A 233 13.06 -19.08 -18.96
CA GLU A 233 14.29 -19.55 -19.60
C GLU A 233 14.81 -18.53 -20.62
N MET A 234 13.94 -17.97 -21.45
CA MET A 234 14.31 -16.95 -22.42
C MET A 234 14.83 -15.66 -21.71
N ALA A 235 14.13 -15.20 -20.68
CA ALA A 235 14.54 -14.04 -19.91
C ALA A 235 15.90 -14.25 -19.21
N MET A 236 16.14 -15.43 -18.62
CA MET A 236 17.43 -15.76 -18.02
C MET A 236 18.60 -15.74 -19.01
N GLN A 237 18.39 -16.13 -20.27
CA GLN A 237 19.42 -16.04 -21.30
C GLN A 237 19.78 -14.59 -21.68
N MET A 238 18.93 -13.61 -21.33
CA MET A 238 19.18 -12.19 -21.54
C MET A 238 19.95 -11.55 -20.38
N MET A 239 20.05 -12.24 -19.24
CA MET A 239 20.76 -11.72 -18.07
C MET A 239 22.28 -11.80 -18.28
N PRO A 240 23.05 -10.89 -17.67
CA PRO A 240 24.50 -10.93 -17.73
C PRO A 240 25.04 -12.20 -17.04
N ASP A 241 26.06 -12.83 -17.66
CA ASP A 241 26.75 -13.99 -17.09
C ASP A 241 27.78 -13.55 -16.04
N ILE A 242 27.28 -12.91 -14.97
CA ILE A 242 28.06 -12.48 -13.80
C ILE A 242 27.35 -12.91 -12.52
N PRO A 243 28.09 -13.24 -11.46
CA PRO A 243 27.48 -13.55 -10.16
C PRO A 243 26.63 -12.38 -9.63
N ASP A 244 25.53 -12.72 -8.97
CA ASP A 244 24.73 -11.72 -8.26
C ASP A 244 25.52 -11.14 -7.07
N THR A 245 25.59 -9.83 -7.01
CA THR A 245 26.13 -9.07 -5.88
C THR A 245 25.04 -8.46 -5.01
N MET A 246 23.80 -8.67 -5.39
CA MET A 246 22.60 -8.20 -4.70
C MET A 246 21.51 -9.27 -4.80
N PHE A 247 20.78 -9.46 -3.71
CA PHE A 247 19.69 -10.43 -3.62
C PHE A 247 18.43 -9.75 -3.11
N VAL A 248 17.28 -10.32 -3.45
CA VAL A 248 15.96 -9.86 -3.02
C VAL A 248 15.37 -10.90 -2.09
N LEU A 249 15.05 -10.48 -0.87
CA LEU A 249 14.26 -11.23 0.09
C LEU A 249 12.84 -10.66 0.11
N THR A 250 11.87 -11.52 -0.16
CA THR A 250 10.44 -11.21 -0.13
C THR A 250 9.65 -12.46 0.27
N ASN A 251 8.35 -12.49 0.03
CA ASN A 251 7.51 -13.67 0.17
C ASN A 251 6.85 -14.07 -1.16
N ASP A 252 6.12 -15.20 -1.15
CA ASP A 252 5.44 -15.77 -2.32
C ASP A 252 4.44 -14.81 -2.99
N THR A 253 3.77 -13.99 -2.19
CA THR A 253 2.76 -13.01 -2.68
C THR A 253 3.36 -11.66 -3.07
N LYS A 254 4.61 -11.39 -2.72
CA LYS A 254 5.26 -10.08 -2.85
C LYS A 254 4.52 -8.94 -2.13
N VAL A 255 3.72 -9.27 -1.10
CA VAL A 255 2.98 -8.32 -0.27
C VAL A 255 3.49 -8.38 1.16
N ASN A 256 3.97 -7.24 1.69
CA ASN A 256 4.61 -7.13 3.01
C ASN A 256 5.81 -8.08 3.21
N GLY A 257 6.47 -8.49 2.12
CA GLY A 257 7.53 -9.50 2.14
C GLY A 257 8.82 -9.05 2.83
N ALA A 258 9.03 -7.73 3.05
CA ALA A 258 10.16 -7.23 3.82
C ALA A 258 10.20 -7.82 5.25
N ALA A 259 9.05 -8.19 5.81
CA ALA A 259 8.95 -8.81 7.14
C ALA A 259 9.62 -10.20 7.22
N ALA A 260 9.94 -10.87 6.10
CA ALA A 260 10.64 -12.15 6.10
C ALA A 260 11.99 -12.10 6.85
N ILE A 261 12.64 -10.92 6.89
CA ILE A 261 13.90 -10.71 7.61
C ILE A 261 13.76 -10.82 9.14
N LEU A 262 12.54 -10.82 9.68
CA LEU A 262 12.31 -10.98 11.13
C LEU A 262 12.60 -12.41 11.61
N ASN A 263 12.51 -13.40 10.74
CA ASN A 263 12.76 -14.80 11.08
C ASN A 263 14.27 -15.08 11.18
N ASP A 264 14.72 -15.57 12.34
CA ASP A 264 16.12 -15.88 12.62
C ASP A 264 16.65 -16.99 11.71
N ASP A 265 15.85 -18.01 11.43
CA ASP A 265 16.24 -19.14 10.58
C ASP A 265 16.49 -18.68 9.14
N ILE A 266 15.68 -17.75 8.63
CA ILE A 266 15.87 -17.12 7.31
C ILE A 266 17.17 -16.32 7.28
N ARG A 267 17.44 -15.50 8.32
CA ARG A 267 18.71 -14.76 8.40
C ARG A 267 19.92 -15.67 8.44
N GLN A 268 19.82 -16.78 9.14
CA GLN A 268 20.88 -17.79 9.19
C GLN A 268 21.07 -18.45 7.82
N GLU A 269 20.00 -18.86 7.14
CA GLU A 269 20.07 -19.43 5.78
C GLU A 269 20.76 -18.46 4.80
N ILE A 270 20.38 -17.17 4.86
CA ILE A 270 21.01 -16.13 4.05
C ILE A 270 22.51 -16.02 4.37
N ALA A 271 22.87 -15.97 5.66
CA ALA A 271 24.27 -15.87 6.08
C ALA A 271 25.11 -17.09 5.66
N GLU A 272 24.54 -18.30 5.66
CA GLU A 272 25.20 -19.50 5.17
C GLU A 272 25.45 -19.44 3.66
N LYS A 273 24.57 -18.76 2.90
CA LYS A 273 24.64 -18.66 1.44
C LYS A 273 25.56 -17.53 0.96
N VAL A 274 25.50 -16.36 1.60
CA VAL A 274 26.17 -15.15 1.13
C VAL A 274 27.17 -14.55 2.12
N GLY A 275 27.37 -15.14 3.29
CA GLY A 275 28.24 -14.63 4.35
C GLY A 275 27.62 -13.44 5.09
N ASP A 276 28.46 -12.57 5.66
CA ASP A 276 28.01 -11.31 6.27
C ASP A 276 27.36 -10.41 5.23
N PHE A 277 26.26 -9.75 5.57
CA PHE A 277 25.52 -8.94 4.63
C PHE A 277 24.94 -7.65 5.25
N TYR A 278 24.58 -6.71 4.39
CA TYR A 278 23.75 -5.57 4.70
C TYR A 278 22.30 -5.86 4.33
N MET A 279 21.36 -5.36 5.16
CA MET A 279 19.92 -5.41 4.91
C MET A 279 19.45 -4.00 4.57
N LEU A 280 18.87 -3.83 3.39
CA LEU A 280 18.31 -2.57 2.93
C LEU A 280 16.83 -2.76 2.60
N PRO A 281 15.89 -2.45 3.52
CA PRO A 281 14.47 -2.46 3.19
C PRO A 281 14.20 -1.44 2.10
N SER A 282 13.97 -1.91 0.87
CA SER A 282 13.70 -1.05 -0.29
C SER A 282 12.23 -0.61 -0.32
N SER A 283 11.37 -1.43 0.27
CA SER A 283 9.94 -1.16 0.42
C SER A 283 9.35 -2.03 1.54
N ILE A 284 8.06 -1.87 1.83
CA ILE A 284 7.34 -2.80 2.72
C ILE A 284 7.23 -4.22 2.12
N HIS A 285 7.50 -4.36 0.82
CA HIS A 285 7.29 -5.61 0.09
C HIS A 285 8.56 -6.46 -0.02
N GLU A 286 9.74 -5.85 0.12
CA GLU A 286 11.01 -6.54 -0.09
C GLU A 286 12.17 -5.89 0.67
N THR A 287 13.17 -6.71 0.98
CA THR A 287 14.46 -6.28 1.53
C THR A 287 15.58 -6.70 0.58
N LEU A 288 16.44 -5.75 0.21
CA LEU A 288 17.65 -6.05 -0.52
C LEU A 288 18.72 -6.56 0.44
N ILE A 289 19.35 -7.66 0.06
CA ILE A 289 20.46 -8.27 0.78
C ILE A 289 21.72 -8.08 -0.06
N ILE A 290 22.73 -7.45 0.52
CA ILE A 290 24.01 -7.15 -0.15
C ILE A 290 25.12 -7.77 0.67
N PRO A 291 25.82 -8.79 0.14
CA PRO A 291 26.99 -9.38 0.79
C PRO A 291 28.05 -8.32 1.08
N LYS A 292 28.68 -8.34 2.24
CA LYS A 292 29.75 -7.38 2.59
C LYS A 292 30.97 -7.46 1.68
N ASP A 293 31.20 -8.63 1.10
CA ASP A 293 32.29 -8.88 0.14
C ASP A 293 31.92 -8.49 -1.31
N ALA A 294 30.72 -8.01 -1.57
CA ALA A 294 30.29 -7.51 -2.89
C ALA A 294 31.08 -6.28 -3.38
N GLY A 295 31.92 -5.69 -2.53
CA GLY A 295 32.79 -4.57 -2.88
C GLY A 295 32.08 -3.20 -2.94
N MET A 296 30.88 -3.10 -2.41
CA MET A 296 30.17 -1.84 -2.27
C MET A 296 30.57 -1.11 -0.97
N GLU A 297 30.87 0.17 -1.08
CA GLU A 297 31.17 0.99 0.09
C GLU A 297 29.87 1.40 0.83
N PHE A 298 29.93 1.49 2.15
CA PHE A 298 28.76 1.87 2.98
C PHE A 298 28.09 3.17 2.50
N LYS A 299 28.87 4.16 2.05
CA LYS A 299 28.32 5.41 1.52
C LYS A 299 27.52 5.25 0.23
N GLU A 300 27.88 4.30 -0.62
CA GLU A 300 27.14 4.00 -1.84
C GLU A 300 25.78 3.38 -1.50
N LEU A 301 25.76 2.48 -0.49
CA LEU A 301 24.53 1.89 0.02
C LEU A 301 23.61 2.94 0.66
N GLU A 302 24.17 3.85 1.45
CA GLU A 302 23.42 4.97 2.05
C GLU A 302 22.79 5.88 0.97
N GLN A 303 23.52 6.18 -0.09
CA GLN A 303 23.00 6.95 -1.22
C GLN A 303 21.88 6.22 -1.94
N MET A 304 22.02 4.90 -2.18
CA MET A 304 20.95 4.10 -2.80
C MET A 304 19.66 4.16 -1.99
N VAL A 305 19.74 3.98 -0.67
CA VAL A 305 18.56 4.07 0.22
C VAL A 305 17.93 5.46 0.15
N GLN A 306 18.75 6.53 0.20
CA GLN A 306 18.24 7.90 0.12
C GLN A 306 17.57 8.19 -1.23
N GLU A 307 18.15 7.74 -2.35
CA GLU A 307 17.56 7.92 -3.68
C GLU A 307 16.24 7.17 -3.85
N VAL A 308 16.14 5.95 -3.32
CA VAL A 308 14.90 5.16 -3.36
C VAL A 308 13.82 5.86 -2.54
N ASN A 309 14.14 6.26 -1.31
CA ASN A 309 13.19 6.95 -0.43
C ASN A 309 12.69 8.28 -1.01
N GLN A 310 13.53 9.01 -1.75
CA GLN A 310 13.13 10.27 -2.40
C GLN A 310 12.24 10.07 -3.63
N LYS A 311 12.37 8.95 -4.33
CA LYS A 311 11.65 8.69 -5.59
C LYS A 311 10.36 7.89 -5.41
N GLN A 312 10.25 7.10 -4.35
CA GLN A 312 9.11 6.20 -4.12
C GLN A 312 8.16 6.67 -3.01
N VAL A 313 8.50 7.74 -2.30
CA VAL A 313 7.64 8.36 -1.30
C VAL A 313 6.93 9.54 -1.95
N ALA A 314 6.03 9.26 -2.87
CA ALA A 314 5.04 10.19 -3.38
C ALA A 314 3.64 9.62 -3.09
#